data_cd969d79ec7096b644167d88ce9c7b48
#
_entry.id   cd969d79ec7096b644167d88ce9c7b48
#
_cell.length_a   1.000
_cell.length_b   1.000
_cell.length_c   1.000
_cell.angle_alpha   90.00
_cell.angle_beta   90.00
_cell.angle_gamma   90.00
#
_symmetry.space_group_name_H-M   'P 1'
#
loop_
_entity.id
_entity.type
_entity.pdbx_description
1 polymer ?
#
loop_
_entity_poly.entity_id
_entity_poly.type
_entity_poly.pdbx_seq_one_letter_code
_entity_poly.pdbx_strand_id
1 'polypeptide(L)'
;MVINGDCLVEMQNIPDGSIDMILCDLPYGTTRNKWDNIIPMAQLWEQYKRIVKPNGAILLFADGMFMANLMTNCPKGYWRYNLVWVKNKFSDFLNAGIKPLKKHEEIVVFYGKKPTYNPQMRGGNPYRAHSAANTTNYGKHKDVVTINNGTRKPTTVLNFALDVNKLHPTQKPVALCEWLIKTYTNEGDTVLDNCMGSGSVGVACKRTNRKFIGIELDKTYFEIAKNRIGNE
;
A
#
# COMPACT_ATOMS: atom_id res chain seq x y z
N MET A 1 12.97 7.77 -10.84
CA MET A 1 14.26 8.03 -10.15
C MET A 1 14.43 6.99 -9.05
N VAL A 2 15.65 6.42 -8.90
CA VAL A 2 15.97 5.53 -7.79
C VAL A 2 17.23 6.02 -7.09
N ILE A 3 17.27 5.92 -5.77
CA ILE A 3 18.31 6.49 -4.90
C ILE A 3 18.82 5.41 -3.95
N ASN A 4 20.14 5.28 -3.80
CA ASN A 4 20.72 4.42 -2.77
C ASN A 4 21.11 5.26 -1.57
N GLY A 5 20.44 5.07 -0.44
CA GLY A 5 20.69 5.86 0.78
C GLY A 5 19.68 5.59 1.89
N ASP A 6 19.90 6.26 3.02
CA ASP A 6 18.95 6.25 4.14
C ASP A 6 17.70 7.08 3.78
N CYS A 7 16.53 6.49 3.93
CA CYS A 7 15.28 7.13 3.49
C CYS A 7 14.96 8.42 4.26
N LEU A 8 15.32 8.55 5.53
CA LEU A 8 15.09 9.79 6.30
C LEU A 8 16.00 10.92 5.82
N VAL A 9 17.20 10.60 5.33
CA VAL A 9 18.12 11.57 4.74
C VAL A 9 17.67 11.96 3.35
N GLU A 10 17.40 10.96 2.48
CA GLU A 10 17.07 11.21 1.09
C GLU A 10 15.69 11.89 0.91
N MET A 11 14.72 11.59 1.77
CA MET A 11 13.43 12.27 1.74
C MET A 11 13.55 13.78 2.00
N GLN A 12 14.59 14.27 2.70
CA GLN A 12 14.80 15.71 2.92
C GLN A 12 14.99 16.48 1.60
N ASN A 13 15.51 15.80 0.57
CA ASN A 13 15.71 16.36 -0.76
C ASN A 13 14.44 16.32 -1.65
N ILE A 14 13.37 15.68 -1.21
CA ILE A 14 12.10 15.64 -1.94
C ILE A 14 11.32 16.94 -1.65
N PRO A 15 10.85 17.66 -2.67
CA PRO A 15 10.11 18.91 -2.46
C PRO A 15 8.79 18.69 -1.70
N ASP A 16 8.37 19.69 -0.92
CA ASP A 16 7.12 19.69 -0.19
C ASP A 16 5.93 19.52 -1.13
N GLY A 17 4.96 18.71 -0.72
CA GLY A 17 3.72 18.51 -1.48
C GLY A 17 3.92 18.02 -2.92
N SER A 18 4.98 17.25 -3.20
CA SER A 18 5.30 16.76 -4.54
C SER A 18 4.86 15.31 -4.80
N ILE A 19 4.53 14.55 -3.75
CA ILE A 19 4.18 13.13 -3.83
C ILE A 19 2.67 12.96 -3.80
N ASP A 20 2.14 12.24 -4.80
CA ASP A 20 0.71 11.91 -4.89
C ASP A 20 0.35 10.68 -4.05
N MET A 21 1.28 9.72 -3.96
CA MET A 21 1.08 8.50 -3.19
C MET A 21 2.39 8.00 -2.59
N ILE A 22 2.33 7.53 -1.35
CA ILE A 22 3.35 6.64 -0.79
C ILE A 22 2.77 5.23 -0.81
N LEU A 23 3.53 4.27 -1.34
CA LEU A 23 3.24 2.83 -1.27
C LEU A 23 4.52 2.13 -0.84
N CYS A 24 4.57 1.66 0.40
CA CYS A 24 5.82 1.17 0.98
C CYS A 24 5.61 -0.03 1.89
N ASP A 25 6.57 -0.96 1.84
CA ASP A 25 6.74 -2.07 2.78
C ASP A 25 7.90 -1.73 3.71
N LEU A 26 7.60 -1.04 4.80
CA LEU A 26 8.59 -0.62 5.80
C LEU A 26 9.21 -1.84 6.51
N PRO A 27 10.42 -1.75 7.07
CA PRO A 27 10.95 -2.78 7.95
C PRO A 27 10.15 -2.87 9.26
N TYR A 28 9.76 -4.10 9.66
CA TYR A 28 8.89 -4.34 10.83
C TYR A 28 9.68 -4.58 12.12
N GLY A 29 10.99 -4.83 12.03
CA GLY A 29 11.83 -5.21 13.17
C GLY A 29 11.52 -6.61 13.72
N THR A 30 10.99 -7.52 12.89
CA THR A 30 10.53 -8.84 13.31
C THR A 30 11.42 -9.97 12.81
N THR A 31 12.40 -9.68 11.97
CA THR A 31 13.35 -10.66 11.42
C THR A 31 14.77 -10.41 11.91
N ARG A 32 15.66 -11.38 11.69
CA ARG A 32 17.11 -11.25 11.99
C ARG A 32 17.91 -10.58 10.87
N ASN A 33 17.25 -10.08 9.85
CA ASN A 33 17.93 -9.42 8.73
C ASN A 33 18.45 -8.05 9.17
N LYS A 34 19.65 -7.69 8.74
CA LYS A 34 20.30 -6.41 9.10
C LYS A 34 19.52 -5.18 8.64
N TRP A 35 18.75 -5.30 7.56
CA TRP A 35 17.92 -4.23 7.01
C TRP A 35 16.56 -4.07 7.73
N ASP A 36 16.15 -5.05 8.56
CA ASP A 36 14.83 -5.04 9.23
C ASP A 36 14.89 -4.26 10.57
N ASN A 37 15.29 -2.99 10.50
CA ASN A 37 15.30 -2.08 11.63
C ASN A 37 14.15 -1.08 11.52
N ILE A 38 13.34 -0.95 12.56
CA ILE A 38 12.21 -0.01 12.59
C ILE A 38 12.70 1.41 12.41
N ILE A 39 12.17 2.10 11.40
CA ILE A 39 12.42 3.51 11.15
C ILE A 39 11.74 4.35 12.25
N PRO A 40 12.42 5.36 12.84
CA PRO A 40 11.83 6.22 13.86
C PRO A 40 10.54 6.89 13.38
N MET A 41 9.40 6.49 13.96
CA MET A 41 8.06 6.88 13.49
C MET A 41 7.82 8.37 13.47
N ALA A 42 8.32 9.11 14.46
CA ALA A 42 8.15 10.57 14.51
C ALA A 42 8.78 11.26 13.30
N GLN A 43 10.04 10.91 12.98
CA GLN A 43 10.77 11.47 11.83
C GLN A 43 10.14 11.03 10.50
N LEU A 44 9.69 9.76 10.40
CA LEU A 44 9.02 9.24 9.21
C LEU A 44 7.74 10.02 8.92
N TRP A 45 6.87 10.21 9.93
CA TRP A 45 5.62 10.93 9.77
C TRP A 45 5.82 12.44 9.53
N GLU A 46 6.88 13.02 10.05
CA GLU A 46 7.26 14.40 9.74
C GLU A 46 7.55 14.56 8.24
N GLN A 47 8.40 13.68 7.67
CA GLN A 47 8.69 13.70 6.24
C GLN A 47 7.44 13.39 5.40
N TYR A 48 6.67 12.39 5.74
CA TYR A 48 5.45 12.05 5.01
C TYR A 48 4.45 13.21 4.94
N LYS A 49 4.22 13.90 6.07
CA LYS A 49 3.36 15.08 6.11
C LYS A 49 3.85 16.23 5.24
N ARG A 50 5.16 16.39 5.13
CA ARG A 50 5.79 17.45 4.35
C ARG A 50 5.70 17.17 2.85
N ILE A 51 6.10 15.98 2.42
CA ILE A 51 6.28 15.65 1.00
C ILE A 51 4.99 15.24 0.30
N VAL A 52 4.01 14.65 1.03
CA VAL A 52 2.75 14.18 0.43
C VAL A 52 1.81 15.35 0.20
N LYS A 53 1.20 15.40 -0.99
CA LYS A 53 0.16 16.39 -1.32
C LYS A 53 -1.00 16.32 -0.32
N PRO A 54 -1.72 17.43 -0.09
CA PRO A 54 -2.87 17.43 0.84
C PRO A 54 -3.93 16.36 0.57
N ASN A 55 -4.11 15.98 -0.70
CA ASN A 55 -5.00 14.93 -1.18
C ASN A 55 -4.24 13.67 -1.63
N GLY A 56 -3.00 13.50 -1.21
CA GLY A 56 -2.22 12.30 -1.47
C GLY A 56 -2.60 11.16 -0.51
N ALA A 57 -2.34 9.93 -0.91
CA ALA A 57 -2.58 8.74 -0.12
C ALA A 57 -1.26 8.12 0.38
N ILE A 58 -1.28 7.57 1.60
CA ILE A 58 -0.16 6.82 2.17
C ILE A 58 -0.64 5.41 2.46
N LEU A 59 -0.08 4.43 1.79
CA LEU A 59 -0.40 3.01 1.94
C LEU A 59 0.84 2.26 2.42
N LEU A 60 0.73 1.68 3.61
CA LEU A 60 1.84 0.96 4.23
C LEU A 60 1.44 -0.49 4.46
N PHE A 61 2.25 -1.41 3.95
CA PHE A 61 2.11 -2.82 4.32
C PHE A 61 2.42 -2.98 5.80
N ALA A 62 1.66 -3.83 6.47
CA ALA A 62 1.80 -3.99 7.92
C ALA A 62 1.32 -5.36 8.41
N ASP A 63 1.72 -5.67 9.62
CA ASP A 63 1.30 -6.89 10.32
C ASP A 63 1.42 -6.73 11.84
N GLY A 64 0.52 -7.38 12.56
CA GLY A 64 0.57 -7.52 14.01
C GLY A 64 0.81 -6.22 14.76
N MET A 65 1.78 -6.23 15.68
CA MET A 65 2.10 -5.06 16.52
C MET A 65 2.69 -3.89 15.72
N PHE A 66 3.37 -4.17 14.59
CA PHE A 66 3.87 -3.09 13.73
C PHE A 66 2.70 -2.26 13.14
N MET A 67 1.60 -2.91 12.76
CA MET A 67 0.40 -2.21 12.32
C MET A 67 -0.17 -1.30 13.43
N ALA A 68 -0.27 -1.79 14.65
CA ALA A 68 -0.72 -0.99 15.79
C ALA A 68 0.21 0.22 16.02
N ASN A 69 1.51 0.02 15.90
CA ASN A 69 2.50 1.10 16.00
C ASN A 69 2.33 2.17 14.92
N LEU A 70 2.10 1.78 13.66
CA LEU A 70 1.80 2.72 12.59
C LEU A 70 0.53 3.55 12.87
N MET A 71 -0.54 2.88 13.31
CA MET A 71 -1.83 3.52 13.57
C MET A 71 -1.81 4.47 14.77
N THR A 72 -1.07 4.14 15.81
CA THR A 72 -0.99 4.96 17.05
C THR A 72 -0.04 6.15 16.90
N ASN A 73 0.97 6.05 16.05
CA ASN A 73 1.95 7.13 15.81
C ASN A 73 1.61 8.01 14.60
N CYS A 74 0.60 7.68 13.81
CA CYS A 74 0.19 8.54 12.69
C CYS A 74 -0.40 9.87 13.19
N PRO A 75 -0.36 10.95 12.39
CA PRO A 75 -1.03 12.20 12.73
C PRO A 75 -2.52 11.98 13.00
N LYS A 76 -3.06 12.70 13.99
CA LYS A 76 -4.48 12.57 14.38
C LYS A 76 -5.41 12.68 13.16
N GLY A 77 -6.24 11.67 12.98
CA GLY A 77 -7.21 11.62 11.89
C GLY A 77 -6.63 11.20 10.52
N TYR A 78 -5.39 10.74 10.43
CA TYR A 78 -4.82 10.23 9.18
C TYR A 78 -5.19 8.78 8.90
N TRP A 79 -5.19 7.90 9.89
CA TRP A 79 -5.69 6.54 9.70
C TRP A 79 -7.16 6.52 9.27
N ARG A 80 -7.47 5.71 8.27
CA ARG A 80 -8.82 5.65 7.68
C ARG A 80 -9.42 4.24 7.70
N TYR A 81 -8.71 3.28 7.15
CA TYR A 81 -9.12 1.87 7.09
C TYR A 81 -7.95 0.99 6.70
N ASN A 82 -8.18 -0.31 6.79
CA ASN A 82 -7.22 -1.31 6.33
C ASN A 82 -7.77 -2.06 5.13
N LEU A 83 -6.87 -2.46 4.23
CA LEU A 83 -7.10 -3.47 3.21
C LEU A 83 -6.43 -4.76 3.67
N VAL A 84 -7.05 -5.90 3.40
CA VAL A 84 -6.51 -7.23 3.72
C VAL A 84 -6.10 -7.90 2.42
N TRP A 85 -4.81 -8.14 2.26
CA TRP A 85 -4.29 -8.90 1.14
C TRP A 85 -4.24 -10.39 1.50
N VAL A 86 -5.07 -11.20 0.86
CA VAL A 86 -5.08 -12.66 1.00
C VAL A 86 -4.13 -13.27 -0.03
N LYS A 87 -3.17 -14.05 0.46
CA LYS A 87 -2.14 -14.72 -0.35
C LYS A 87 -2.64 -16.08 -0.86
N ASN A 88 -2.08 -16.55 -1.97
CA ASN A 88 -2.30 -17.92 -2.44
C ASN A 88 -1.51 -18.97 -1.66
N LYS A 89 -0.47 -18.56 -0.90
CA LYS A 89 0.34 -19.42 -0.01
C LYS A 89 0.27 -18.90 1.41
N PHE A 90 0.42 -19.80 2.37
CA PHE A 90 0.53 -19.46 3.78
C PHE A 90 1.99 -19.23 4.19
N SER A 91 2.19 -18.60 5.31
CA SER A 91 3.47 -18.42 6.01
C SER A 91 3.34 -18.85 7.47
N ASP A 92 4.44 -18.72 8.21
CA ASP A 92 4.48 -19.02 9.65
C ASP A 92 4.33 -20.51 10.00
N PHE A 93 4.80 -21.38 9.11
CA PHE A 93 4.65 -22.83 9.22
C PHE A 93 5.33 -23.42 10.46
N LEU A 94 6.39 -22.79 10.99
CA LEU A 94 7.07 -23.22 12.23
C LEU A 94 6.15 -23.17 13.45
N ASN A 95 5.11 -22.35 13.41
CA ASN A 95 4.14 -22.16 14.49
C ASN A 95 2.83 -22.93 14.27
N ALA A 96 2.77 -23.82 13.28
CA ALA A 96 1.54 -24.54 12.91
C ALA A 96 0.94 -25.40 14.03
N GLY A 97 1.76 -25.80 15.02
CA GLY A 97 1.31 -26.56 16.19
C GLY A 97 0.69 -25.74 17.31
N ILE A 98 0.80 -24.40 17.25
CA ILE A 98 0.37 -23.51 18.33
C ILE A 98 -0.58 -22.40 17.87
N LYS A 99 -0.68 -22.14 16.56
CA LYS A 99 -1.62 -21.15 16.00
C LYS A 99 -1.95 -21.43 14.53
N PRO A 100 -3.06 -20.89 14.01
CA PRO A 100 -3.39 -21.00 12.61
C PRO A 100 -2.29 -20.42 11.70
N LEU A 101 -2.10 -21.04 10.53
CA LEU A 101 -1.17 -20.57 9.50
C LEU A 101 -1.61 -19.20 8.96
N LYS A 102 -0.66 -18.30 8.83
CA LYS A 102 -0.90 -16.96 8.35
C LYS A 102 -1.07 -16.95 6.82
N LYS A 103 -2.19 -16.42 6.34
CA LYS A 103 -2.53 -16.38 4.91
C LYS A 103 -2.81 -14.96 4.38
N HIS A 104 -2.64 -13.95 5.18
CA HIS A 104 -2.88 -12.55 4.79
C HIS A 104 -1.79 -11.61 5.31
N GLU A 105 -1.76 -10.44 4.74
CA GLU A 105 -1.11 -9.23 5.26
C GLU A 105 -2.09 -8.08 5.16
N GLU A 106 -1.85 -7.02 5.91
CA GLU A 106 -2.66 -5.83 5.88
C GLU A 106 -1.95 -4.69 5.15
N ILE A 107 -2.75 -3.78 4.61
CA ILE A 107 -2.27 -2.54 4.02
C ILE A 107 -3.07 -1.44 4.72
N VAL A 108 -2.37 -0.64 5.50
CA VAL A 108 -3.00 0.45 6.27
C VAL A 108 -3.06 1.69 5.40
N VAL A 109 -4.24 2.28 5.28
CA VAL A 109 -4.51 3.44 4.43
C VAL A 109 -4.64 4.70 5.28
N PHE A 110 -3.79 5.68 4.97
CA PHE A 110 -3.76 6.97 5.64
C PHE A 110 -3.91 8.11 4.63
N TYR A 111 -4.62 9.15 4.99
CA TYR A 111 -4.66 10.42 4.25
C TYR A 111 -5.21 11.56 5.13
N GLY A 112 -4.74 12.79 4.88
CA GLY A 112 -5.25 13.98 5.55
C GLY A 112 -6.59 14.44 4.97
N LYS A 113 -6.63 14.70 3.65
CA LYS A 113 -7.85 15.02 2.88
C LYS A 113 -8.19 13.87 1.96
N LYS A 114 -9.43 13.81 1.49
CA LYS A 114 -9.92 12.78 0.57
C LYS A 114 -8.99 12.68 -0.65
N PRO A 115 -8.36 11.52 -0.89
CA PRO A 115 -7.44 11.31 -2.00
C PRO A 115 -8.17 11.04 -3.30
N THR A 116 -7.41 10.94 -4.39
CA THR A 116 -7.85 10.27 -5.61
C THR A 116 -8.36 8.87 -5.28
N TYR A 117 -9.52 8.50 -5.82
CA TYR A 117 -10.07 7.16 -5.66
C TYR A 117 -10.71 6.69 -6.95
N ASN A 118 -10.03 5.80 -7.65
CA ASN A 118 -10.45 5.16 -8.88
C ASN A 118 -10.82 3.70 -8.59
N PRO A 119 -12.09 3.38 -8.28
CA PRO A 119 -12.47 2.03 -7.90
C PRO A 119 -12.20 1.05 -9.04
N GLN A 120 -11.38 0.03 -8.79
CA GLN A 120 -11.09 -1.04 -9.73
C GLN A 120 -12.29 -2.00 -9.75
N MET A 121 -13.24 -1.74 -10.66
CA MET A 121 -14.51 -2.47 -10.73
C MET A 121 -14.30 -3.93 -11.10
N ARG A 122 -15.17 -4.81 -10.57
CA ARG A 122 -15.18 -6.26 -10.85
C ARG A 122 -16.46 -6.64 -11.60
N GLY A 123 -16.40 -7.70 -12.39
CA GLY A 123 -17.58 -8.32 -12.94
C GLY A 123 -18.43 -9.01 -11.85
N GLY A 124 -19.72 -9.14 -12.08
CA GLY A 124 -20.68 -9.84 -11.22
C GLY A 124 -22.05 -9.92 -11.89
N ASN A 125 -22.97 -10.68 -11.32
CA ASN A 125 -24.33 -10.78 -11.87
C ASN A 125 -25.10 -9.46 -11.69
N PRO A 126 -25.92 -9.02 -12.65
CA PRO A 126 -26.83 -7.91 -12.48
C PRO A 126 -27.76 -8.14 -11.27
N TYR A 127 -28.15 -7.05 -10.61
CA TYR A 127 -29.09 -7.12 -9.51
C TYR A 127 -29.90 -5.84 -9.35
N ARG A 128 -31.04 -5.98 -8.69
CA ARG A 128 -31.84 -4.87 -8.17
C ARG A 128 -31.90 -4.97 -6.66
N ALA A 129 -31.59 -3.88 -5.95
CA ALA A 129 -31.66 -3.81 -4.50
C ALA A 129 -32.40 -2.55 -4.09
N HIS A 130 -33.12 -2.64 -2.97
CA HIS A 130 -33.78 -1.52 -2.32
C HIS A 130 -33.18 -1.35 -0.92
N SER A 131 -32.72 -0.15 -0.63
CA SER A 131 -32.28 0.27 0.71
C SER A 131 -33.28 1.23 1.28
N ALA A 132 -34.00 0.79 2.32
CA ALA A 132 -35.01 1.61 2.99
C ALA A 132 -34.37 2.81 3.72
N ALA A 133 -35.05 3.95 3.72
CA ALA A 133 -34.64 5.14 4.45
C ALA A 133 -34.65 4.91 5.97
N ASN A 134 -33.86 5.72 6.68
CA ASN A 134 -33.91 5.84 8.14
C ASN A 134 -33.70 4.52 8.90
N THR A 135 -32.58 3.82 8.61
CA THR A 135 -32.18 2.66 9.42
C THR A 135 -31.55 3.07 10.74
N THR A 136 -31.72 2.26 11.78
CA THR A 136 -31.12 2.50 13.10
C THR A 136 -29.60 2.63 13.07
N ASN A 137 -28.93 1.89 12.17
CA ASN A 137 -27.48 1.86 12.08
C ASN A 137 -26.86 3.02 11.29
N TYR A 138 -27.58 3.58 10.31
CA TYR A 138 -27.05 4.59 9.38
C TYR A 138 -27.74 5.96 9.49
N GLY A 139 -28.69 6.09 10.41
CA GLY A 139 -29.41 7.34 10.64
C GLY A 139 -30.31 7.75 9.48
N LYS A 140 -30.47 9.06 9.26
CA LYS A 140 -31.33 9.61 8.21
C LYS A 140 -30.66 9.48 6.84
N HIS A 141 -31.23 8.72 5.94
CA HIS A 141 -30.88 8.66 4.51
C HIS A 141 -32.14 8.46 3.66
N LYS A 142 -32.04 8.71 2.36
CA LYS A 142 -33.17 8.54 1.42
C LYS A 142 -33.32 7.07 1.05
N ASP A 143 -34.53 6.68 0.71
CA ASP A 143 -34.78 5.42 -0.04
C ASP A 143 -33.97 5.40 -1.32
N VAL A 144 -33.26 4.31 -1.54
CA VAL A 144 -32.45 4.13 -2.74
C VAL A 144 -32.76 2.80 -3.39
N VAL A 145 -33.19 2.87 -4.65
CA VAL A 145 -33.26 1.69 -5.52
C VAL A 145 -32.00 1.65 -6.38
N THR A 146 -31.21 0.60 -6.21
CA THR A 146 -30.01 0.35 -7.02
C THR A 146 -30.34 -0.65 -8.10
N ILE A 147 -30.14 -0.26 -9.36
CA ILE A 147 -30.15 -1.19 -10.51
C ILE A 147 -28.68 -1.32 -10.95
N ASN A 148 -28.16 -2.53 -10.88
CA ASN A 148 -26.76 -2.80 -11.22
C ASN A 148 -26.67 -3.74 -12.43
N ASN A 149 -25.90 -3.32 -13.42
CA ASN A 149 -25.78 -3.99 -14.72
C ASN A 149 -24.62 -5.03 -14.76
N GLY A 150 -24.25 -5.58 -13.62
CA GLY A 150 -23.22 -6.63 -13.56
C GLY A 150 -21.82 -6.11 -13.19
N THR A 151 -21.71 -4.94 -12.56
CA THR A 151 -20.46 -4.45 -12.00
C THR A 151 -20.48 -4.43 -10.49
N ARG A 152 -19.34 -4.57 -9.85
CA ARG A 152 -19.17 -4.51 -8.39
C ARG A 152 -18.03 -3.60 -8.03
N LYS A 153 -18.24 -2.73 -7.06
CA LYS A 153 -17.15 -2.00 -6.42
C LYS A 153 -16.20 -2.98 -5.73
N PRO A 154 -14.90 -2.64 -5.63
CA PRO A 154 -13.95 -3.44 -4.88
C PRO A 154 -14.32 -3.49 -3.40
N THR A 155 -13.87 -4.54 -2.73
CA THR A 155 -13.97 -4.71 -1.28
C THR A 155 -12.62 -4.47 -0.62
N THR A 156 -12.58 -4.40 0.70
CA THR A 156 -11.33 -4.27 1.46
C THR A 156 -10.51 -5.57 1.48
N VAL A 157 -11.06 -6.68 0.99
CA VAL A 157 -10.34 -7.95 0.88
C VAL A 157 -9.86 -8.14 -0.55
N LEU A 158 -8.54 -8.23 -0.72
CA LEU A 158 -7.83 -8.31 -1.98
C LEU A 158 -7.17 -9.69 -2.13
N ASN A 159 -7.43 -10.37 -3.24
CA ASN A 159 -6.85 -11.68 -3.52
C ASN A 159 -5.81 -11.53 -4.63
N PHE A 160 -4.52 -11.56 -4.28
CA PHE A 160 -3.41 -11.53 -5.22
C PHE A 160 -2.41 -12.64 -4.88
N ALA A 161 -2.01 -13.40 -5.91
CA ALA A 161 -0.98 -14.41 -5.76
C ALA A 161 0.41 -13.75 -5.55
N LEU A 162 1.28 -14.46 -4.86
CA LEU A 162 2.70 -14.11 -4.79
C LEU A 162 3.34 -14.28 -6.18
N ASP A 163 4.29 -13.42 -6.51
CA ASP A 163 5.10 -13.58 -7.72
C ASP A 163 5.87 -14.91 -7.68
N VAL A 164 6.01 -15.55 -8.85
CA VAL A 164 6.70 -16.85 -8.98
C VAL A 164 8.21 -16.66 -8.79
N ASN A 165 8.78 -15.68 -9.49
CA ASN A 165 10.22 -15.38 -9.46
C ASN A 165 10.50 -14.27 -8.45
N LYS A 166 10.91 -14.66 -7.23
CA LYS A 166 11.23 -13.70 -6.18
C LYS A 166 12.71 -13.32 -6.21
N LEU A 167 12.97 -12.03 -6.26
CA LEU A 167 14.30 -11.42 -6.15
C LEU A 167 14.59 -10.91 -4.72
N HIS A 168 13.56 -10.91 -3.85
CA HIS A 168 13.66 -10.55 -2.44
C HIS A 168 12.75 -11.47 -1.62
N PRO A 169 13.15 -11.88 -0.39
CA PRO A 169 12.37 -12.81 0.43
C PRO A 169 10.94 -12.34 0.72
N THR A 170 10.76 -11.03 0.95
CA THR A 170 9.47 -10.40 1.27
C THR A 170 8.85 -9.64 0.10
N GLN A 171 9.28 -9.92 -1.14
CA GLN A 171 8.80 -9.24 -2.34
C GLN A 171 7.26 -9.20 -2.42
N LYS A 172 6.71 -8.00 -2.58
CA LYS A 172 5.28 -7.81 -2.81
C LYS A 172 4.92 -8.08 -4.29
N PRO A 173 3.74 -8.64 -4.59
CA PRO A 173 3.33 -8.90 -5.96
C PRO A 173 3.16 -7.61 -6.76
N VAL A 174 3.72 -7.57 -7.96
CA VAL A 174 3.57 -6.41 -8.87
C VAL A 174 2.10 -6.13 -9.16
N ALA A 175 1.29 -7.16 -9.41
CA ALA A 175 -0.13 -7.01 -9.69
C ALA A 175 -0.93 -6.35 -8.53
N LEU A 176 -0.57 -6.64 -7.28
CA LEU A 176 -1.15 -5.95 -6.12
C LEU A 176 -0.74 -4.48 -6.09
N CYS A 177 0.55 -4.20 -6.32
CA CYS A 177 1.04 -2.81 -6.37
C CYS A 177 0.36 -2.01 -7.50
N GLU A 178 0.19 -2.60 -8.69
CA GLU A 178 -0.55 -1.97 -9.80
C GLU A 178 -1.98 -1.63 -9.43
N TRP A 179 -2.68 -2.56 -8.76
CA TRP A 179 -4.06 -2.35 -8.31
C TRP A 179 -4.16 -1.19 -7.32
N LEU A 180 -3.25 -1.13 -6.34
CA LEU A 180 -3.19 -0.06 -5.35
C LEU A 180 -2.87 1.29 -6.01
N ILE A 181 -1.88 1.33 -6.88
CA ILE A 181 -1.46 2.54 -7.59
C ILE A 181 -2.60 3.08 -8.46
N LYS A 182 -3.25 2.24 -9.28
CA LYS A 182 -4.40 2.62 -10.09
C LYS A 182 -5.56 3.16 -9.26
N THR A 183 -5.76 2.59 -8.06
CA THR A 183 -6.86 2.98 -7.17
C THR A 183 -6.66 4.37 -6.58
N TYR A 184 -5.43 4.74 -6.20
CA TYR A 184 -5.19 5.96 -5.44
C TYR A 184 -4.43 7.05 -6.20
N THR A 185 -4.13 6.83 -7.49
CA THR A 185 -3.44 7.81 -8.34
C THR A 185 -4.03 7.85 -9.74
N ASN A 186 -3.74 8.94 -10.47
CA ASN A 186 -3.95 9.07 -11.90
C ASN A 186 -2.65 8.83 -12.67
N GLU A 187 -2.73 8.64 -13.99
CA GLU A 187 -1.53 8.59 -14.85
C GLU A 187 -0.74 9.90 -14.74
N GLY A 188 0.58 9.78 -14.72
CA GLY A 188 1.50 10.90 -14.55
C GLY A 188 1.76 11.32 -13.09
N ASP A 189 0.95 10.85 -12.13
CA ASP A 189 1.18 11.10 -10.69
C ASP A 189 2.49 10.46 -10.21
N THR A 190 3.03 10.99 -9.12
CA THR A 190 4.31 10.55 -8.52
C THR A 190 4.07 9.66 -7.32
N VAL A 191 4.61 8.45 -7.36
CA VAL A 191 4.59 7.46 -6.27
C VAL A 191 5.97 7.35 -5.65
N LEU A 192 6.03 7.39 -4.31
CA LEU A 192 7.23 7.14 -3.52
C LEU A 192 7.16 5.77 -2.85
N ASP A 193 8.26 5.04 -2.94
CA ASP A 193 8.57 3.88 -2.09
C ASP A 193 9.91 4.13 -1.42
N ASN A 194 9.90 4.44 -0.14
CA ASN A 194 11.10 4.81 0.59
C ASN A 194 11.88 3.62 1.19
N CYS A 195 11.43 2.38 0.91
CA CYS A 195 12.12 1.13 1.25
C CYS A 195 11.87 0.12 0.11
N MET A 196 12.31 0.45 -1.12
CA MET A 196 11.82 -0.21 -2.34
C MET A 196 12.24 -1.67 -2.51
N GLY A 197 13.21 -2.17 -1.74
CA GLY A 197 13.70 -3.53 -1.83
C GLY A 197 14.07 -3.92 -3.27
N SER A 198 13.42 -4.94 -3.81
CA SER A 198 13.61 -5.38 -5.20
C SER A 198 12.79 -4.60 -6.25
N GLY A 199 12.14 -3.49 -5.87
CA GLY A 199 11.51 -2.54 -6.82
C GLY A 199 10.14 -2.92 -7.36
N SER A 200 9.34 -3.74 -6.66
CA SER A 200 8.00 -4.13 -7.15
C SER A 200 7.07 -2.95 -7.41
N VAL A 201 7.11 -1.92 -6.53
CA VAL A 201 6.33 -0.69 -6.70
C VAL A 201 6.81 0.10 -7.93
N GLY A 202 8.13 0.16 -8.16
CA GLY A 202 8.70 0.84 -9.32
C GLY A 202 8.30 0.20 -10.64
N VAL A 203 8.34 -1.15 -10.72
CA VAL A 203 7.82 -1.91 -11.87
C VAL A 203 6.33 -1.61 -12.09
N ALA A 204 5.52 -1.65 -11.04
CA ALA A 204 4.10 -1.34 -11.13
C ALA A 204 3.84 0.10 -11.61
N CYS A 205 4.64 1.07 -11.17
CA CYS A 205 4.56 2.46 -11.63
C CYS A 205 4.83 2.58 -13.13
N LYS A 206 5.87 1.92 -13.65
CA LYS A 206 6.16 1.91 -15.09
C LYS A 206 5.01 1.33 -15.91
N ARG A 207 4.49 0.17 -15.51
CA ARG A 207 3.38 -0.50 -16.19
C ARG A 207 2.08 0.29 -16.17
N THR A 208 1.95 1.21 -15.24
CA THR A 208 0.73 2.01 -15.06
C THR A 208 0.89 3.49 -15.43
N ASN A 209 2.00 3.87 -16.07
CA ASN A 209 2.32 5.25 -16.46
C ASN A 209 2.37 6.25 -15.30
N ARG A 210 2.92 5.82 -14.14
CA ARG A 210 3.17 6.70 -12.99
C ARG A 210 4.66 7.02 -12.89
N LYS A 211 4.98 8.20 -12.40
CA LYS A 211 6.35 8.55 -12.03
C LYS A 211 6.72 7.84 -10.74
N PHE A 212 7.96 7.41 -10.62
CA PHE A 212 8.44 6.66 -9.47
C PHE A 212 9.67 7.33 -8.84
N ILE A 213 9.64 7.42 -7.50
CA ILE A 213 10.81 7.70 -6.68
C ILE A 213 10.97 6.50 -5.74
N GLY A 214 12.14 5.84 -5.80
CA GLY A 214 12.46 4.70 -4.95
C GLY A 214 13.73 4.98 -4.16
N ILE A 215 13.72 4.66 -2.86
CA ILE A 215 14.89 4.76 -1.98
C ILE A 215 15.16 3.36 -1.42
N GLU A 216 16.44 2.95 -1.41
CA GLU A 216 16.87 1.68 -0.86
C GLU A 216 18.23 1.85 -0.17
N LEU A 217 18.31 1.38 1.08
CA LEU A 217 19.50 1.45 1.88
C LEU A 217 20.55 0.41 1.46
N ASP A 218 20.10 -0.82 1.22
CA ASP A 218 20.98 -1.94 0.83
C ASP A 218 21.39 -1.81 -0.63
N LYS A 219 22.70 -1.66 -0.89
CA LYS A 219 23.26 -1.49 -2.23
C LYS A 219 22.93 -2.65 -3.16
N THR A 220 22.86 -3.87 -2.65
CA THR A 220 22.57 -5.07 -3.46
C THR A 220 21.13 -5.03 -3.95
N TYR A 221 20.17 -4.76 -3.07
CA TYR A 221 18.77 -4.62 -3.46
C TYR A 221 18.53 -3.37 -4.31
N PHE A 222 19.25 -2.29 -4.08
CA PHE A 222 19.22 -1.11 -4.95
C PHE A 222 19.58 -1.46 -6.39
N GLU A 223 20.69 -2.18 -6.64
CA GLU A 223 21.09 -2.55 -7.99
C GLU A 223 20.10 -3.55 -8.64
N ILE A 224 19.55 -4.49 -7.86
CA ILE A 224 18.48 -5.38 -8.32
C ILE A 224 17.25 -4.57 -8.75
N ALA A 225 16.78 -3.63 -7.93
CA ALA A 225 15.61 -2.81 -8.23
C ALA A 225 15.85 -1.92 -9.45
N LYS A 226 17.01 -1.26 -9.53
CA LYS A 226 17.39 -0.40 -10.66
C LYS A 226 17.37 -1.16 -11.98
N ASN A 227 17.96 -2.35 -12.03
CA ASN A 227 17.96 -3.20 -13.22
C ASN A 227 16.55 -3.68 -13.57
N ARG A 228 15.79 -4.16 -12.58
CA ARG A 228 14.43 -4.64 -12.79
C ARG A 228 13.49 -3.55 -13.31
N ILE A 229 13.53 -2.37 -12.72
CA ILE A 229 12.72 -1.22 -13.17
C ILE A 229 13.20 -0.70 -14.52
N GLY A 230 14.51 -0.74 -14.79
CA GLY A 230 15.08 -0.32 -16.07
C GLY A 230 14.64 -1.17 -17.25
N ASN A 231 14.43 -2.46 -17.05
CA ASN A 231 14.10 -3.45 -18.09
C ASN A 231 12.58 -3.56 -18.37
N GLU A 232 11.72 -2.88 -17.65
CA GLU A 232 10.28 -2.75 -17.92
C GLU A 232 10.03 -1.59 -18.89
#